data_bb1fb0618cac4c5775f4b0fc305677f5
#
_entry.id   bb1fb0618cac4c5775f4b0fc305677f5
#
_cell.length_a   1.000
_cell.length_b   1.000
_cell.length_c   1.000
_cell.angle_alpha   90.00
_cell.angle_beta   90.00
_cell.angle_gamma   90.00
#
_symmetry.space_group_name_H-M   'P 1'
#
loop_
_entity.id
_entity.type
_entity.pdbx_description
1 polymer ?
#
loop_
_entity_poly.entity_id
_entity_poly.type
_entity_poly.pdbx_seq_one_letter_code
_entity_poly.pdbx_strand_id
1 'polypeptide(L)'
;MSLQNNINLDAKKILLINDKGNYTIPTDGLYPFQWNWDSAFAAYGFAQFDIPRAWKELETLFSAQWINGMVPHIIYHQVDDSYFPGPNIWKLSLIHI
;
A
#
# COMPACT_ATOMS: atom_id res chain seq x y z
N MET A 1 -20.71 -23.02 -4.50
CA MET A 1 -20.03 -21.94 -3.76
C MET A 1 -20.96 -20.74 -3.66
N SER A 2 -21.07 -20.12 -2.51
CA SER A 2 -21.94 -18.95 -2.33
C SER A 2 -21.38 -17.72 -3.05
N LEU A 3 -22.24 -16.74 -3.34
CA LEU A 3 -21.81 -15.46 -3.91
C LEU A 3 -20.77 -14.79 -3.03
N GLN A 4 -20.93 -14.81 -1.71
CA GLN A 4 -19.99 -14.20 -0.78
C GLN A 4 -18.60 -14.85 -0.86
N ASN A 5 -18.54 -16.19 -0.98
CA ASN A 5 -17.26 -16.86 -1.15
C ASN A 5 -16.56 -16.45 -2.44
N ASN A 6 -17.32 -16.25 -3.54
CA ASN A 6 -16.77 -15.79 -4.80
C ASN A 6 -16.22 -14.36 -4.66
N ILE A 7 -16.93 -13.47 -3.98
CA ILE A 7 -16.48 -12.10 -3.72
C ILE A 7 -15.20 -12.11 -2.89
N ASN A 8 -15.14 -12.95 -1.85
CA ASN A 8 -13.95 -13.04 -1.00
C ASN A 8 -12.74 -13.54 -1.76
N LEU A 9 -12.92 -14.53 -2.64
CA LEU A 9 -11.83 -15.03 -3.47
C LEU A 9 -11.35 -13.97 -4.45
N ASP A 10 -12.24 -13.20 -5.04
CA ASP A 10 -11.89 -12.13 -5.96
C ASP A 10 -11.15 -11.00 -5.24
N ALA A 11 -11.60 -10.63 -4.04
CA ALA A 11 -10.93 -9.62 -3.23
C ALA A 11 -9.51 -10.07 -2.87
N LYS A 12 -9.33 -11.32 -2.49
CA LYS A 12 -8.01 -11.89 -2.20
C LYS A 12 -7.09 -11.82 -3.41
N LYS A 13 -7.61 -12.16 -4.60
CA LYS A 13 -6.84 -12.08 -5.84
C LYS A 13 -6.35 -10.68 -6.12
N ILE A 14 -7.20 -9.67 -5.89
CA ILE A 14 -6.83 -8.27 -6.09
C ILE A 14 -5.69 -7.88 -5.14
N LEU A 15 -5.78 -8.25 -3.87
CA LEU A 15 -4.70 -8.01 -2.92
C LEU A 15 -3.39 -8.63 -3.38
N LEU A 16 -3.43 -9.86 -3.87
CA LEU A 16 -2.23 -10.57 -4.32
C LEU A 16 -1.63 -9.96 -5.58
N ILE A 17 -2.46 -9.46 -6.50
CA ILE A 17 -1.99 -8.77 -7.70
C ILE A 17 -1.27 -7.48 -7.33
N ASN A 18 -1.76 -6.75 -6.34
CA ASN A 18 -1.22 -5.46 -5.93
C ASN A 18 -0.12 -5.56 -4.87
N ASP A 19 0.21 -6.77 -4.44
CA ASP A 19 1.21 -7.03 -3.41
C ASP A 19 2.61 -6.86 -3.99
N LYS A 20 3.39 -5.95 -3.40
CA LYS A 20 4.80 -5.69 -3.77
C LYS A 20 5.78 -6.30 -2.77
N GLY A 21 5.31 -7.22 -1.91
CA GLY A 21 6.13 -7.90 -0.91
C GLY A 21 6.02 -7.26 0.46
N ASN A 22 6.38 -6.00 0.58
CA ASN A 22 6.37 -5.27 1.85
C ASN A 22 5.22 -4.28 1.95
N TYR A 23 4.64 -3.90 0.83
CA TYR A 23 3.54 -2.95 0.75
C TYR A 23 2.62 -3.35 -0.39
N THR A 24 1.44 -2.74 -0.40
CA THR A 24 0.43 -2.97 -1.42
C THR A 24 0.16 -1.66 -2.15
N ILE A 25 0.07 -1.71 -3.48
CA ILE A 25 -0.38 -0.56 -4.27
C ILE A 25 -1.92 -0.61 -4.39
N PRO A 26 -2.60 0.55 -4.50
CA PRO A 26 -4.06 0.57 -4.60
C PRO A 26 -4.58 -0.08 -5.87
N THR A 27 -3.91 0.15 -6.99
CA THR A 27 -4.26 -0.52 -8.24
C THR A 27 -3.09 -0.51 -9.22
N ASP A 28 -2.89 -1.65 -9.86
CA ASP A 28 -1.81 -1.81 -10.82
C ASP A 28 -2.02 -0.90 -12.03
N GLY A 29 -0.93 -0.26 -12.47
CA GLY A 29 -0.92 0.60 -13.65
C GLY A 29 -1.44 2.01 -13.44
N LEU A 30 -2.06 2.33 -12.31
CA LEU A 30 -2.65 3.64 -12.05
C LEU A 30 -2.10 4.32 -10.81
N TYR A 31 -2.00 3.61 -9.69
CA TYR A 31 -1.51 4.13 -8.43
C TYR A 31 -0.33 3.27 -7.95
N PRO A 32 0.93 3.63 -8.34
CA PRO A 32 2.07 2.72 -8.20
C PRO A 32 2.81 2.79 -6.86
N PHE A 33 2.30 3.54 -5.88
CA PHE A 33 2.97 3.76 -4.61
C PHE A 33 2.14 3.23 -3.45
N GLN A 34 2.68 3.36 -2.24
CA GLN A 34 1.95 3.03 -1.03
C GLN A 34 1.23 4.27 -0.49
N TRP A 35 -0.10 4.21 -0.41
CA TRP A 35 -0.90 5.25 0.23
C TRP A 35 -1.34 4.79 1.61
N ASN A 36 -1.46 5.75 2.53
CA ASN A 36 -1.69 5.49 3.96
C ASN A 36 -2.98 4.71 4.22
N TRP A 37 -4.13 5.27 3.87
CA TRP A 37 -5.40 4.61 4.22
C TRP A 37 -5.64 3.35 3.39
N ASP A 38 -5.15 3.31 2.16
CA ASP A 38 -5.21 2.10 1.35
C ASP A 38 -4.43 0.97 2.01
N SER A 39 -3.27 1.28 2.60
CA SER A 39 -2.48 0.29 3.33
C SER A 39 -3.22 -0.21 4.57
N ALA A 40 -3.93 0.66 5.28
CA ALA A 40 -4.70 0.25 6.43
C ALA A 40 -5.77 -0.78 6.03
N PHE A 41 -6.50 -0.52 4.96
CA PHE A 41 -7.50 -1.46 4.46
C PHE A 41 -6.86 -2.72 3.90
N ALA A 42 -5.74 -2.61 3.19
CA ALA A 42 -5.03 -3.77 2.67
C ALA A 42 -4.53 -4.67 3.80
N ALA A 43 -3.99 -4.08 4.86
CA ALA A 43 -3.55 -4.83 6.03
C ALA A 43 -4.71 -5.58 6.68
N TYR A 44 -5.85 -4.94 6.80
CA TYR A 44 -7.05 -5.59 7.33
C TYR A 44 -7.46 -6.78 6.47
N GLY A 45 -7.41 -6.61 5.15
CA GLY A 45 -7.71 -7.70 4.22
C GLY A 45 -6.73 -8.84 4.33
N PHE A 46 -5.43 -8.56 4.37
CA PHE A 46 -4.40 -9.59 4.55
C PHE A 46 -4.56 -10.34 5.88
N ALA A 47 -4.98 -9.67 6.94
CA ALA A 47 -5.17 -10.30 8.24
C ALA A 47 -6.17 -11.45 8.22
N GLN A 48 -7.02 -11.52 7.20
CA GLN A 48 -8.00 -12.60 7.06
C GLN A 48 -7.35 -13.92 6.63
N PHE A 49 -6.17 -13.90 6.02
CA PHE A 49 -5.53 -15.12 5.53
C PHE A 49 -4.00 -15.13 5.65
N ASP A 50 -3.37 -14.02 5.97
CA ASP A 50 -1.89 -13.93 6.06
C ASP A 50 -1.52 -12.82 7.05
N ILE A 51 -1.57 -13.16 8.33
CA ILE A 51 -1.30 -12.22 9.42
C ILE A 51 0.12 -11.63 9.34
N PRO A 52 1.19 -12.42 9.10
CA PRO A 52 2.53 -11.84 8.95
C PRO A 52 2.61 -10.81 7.84
N ARG A 53 1.93 -11.04 6.71
CA ARG A 53 1.92 -10.08 5.61
C ARG A 53 1.15 -8.81 6.00
N ALA A 54 0.08 -8.92 6.76
CA ALA A 54 -0.67 -7.78 7.27
C ALA A 54 0.22 -6.88 8.14
N TRP A 55 0.97 -7.47 9.06
CA TRP A 55 1.91 -6.73 9.88
C TRP A 55 3.00 -6.06 9.05
N LYS A 56 3.51 -6.73 8.04
CA LYS A 56 4.53 -6.17 7.16
C LYS A 56 4.04 -4.90 6.44
N GLU A 57 2.79 -4.88 6.03
CA GLU A 57 2.17 -3.69 5.43
C GLU A 57 2.25 -2.50 6.38
N LEU A 58 1.84 -2.70 7.62
CA LEU A 58 1.84 -1.64 8.63
C LEU A 58 3.25 -1.23 9.03
N GLU A 59 4.15 -2.19 9.22
CA GLU A 59 5.54 -1.92 9.56
C GLU A 59 6.21 -1.06 8.48
N THR A 60 5.97 -1.38 7.22
CA THR A 60 6.52 -0.61 6.10
C THR A 60 5.97 0.81 6.11
N LEU A 61 4.68 0.97 6.33
CA LEU A 61 4.06 2.30 6.41
C LEU A 61 4.66 3.12 7.56
N PHE A 62 4.77 2.53 8.75
CA PHE A 62 5.31 3.22 9.92
C PHE A 62 6.83 3.45 9.83
N SER A 63 7.54 2.71 8.98
CA SER A 63 8.98 2.93 8.77
C SER A 63 9.28 4.31 8.21
N ALA A 64 8.31 4.94 7.58
CA ALA A 64 8.43 6.30 7.04
C ALA A 64 7.87 7.37 7.98
N GLN A 65 7.56 7.02 9.21
CA GLN A 65 7.06 7.97 10.21
C GLN A 65 8.06 9.10 10.43
N TRP A 66 7.58 10.33 10.44
CA TRP A 66 8.41 11.50 10.66
C TRP A 66 8.80 11.63 12.12
N ILE A 67 9.84 12.42 12.36
CA ILE A 67 10.36 12.66 13.73
C ILE A 67 9.28 13.23 14.64
N ASN A 68 8.36 14.03 14.10
CA ASN A 68 7.24 14.62 14.86
C ASN A 68 6.07 13.64 15.07
N GLY A 69 6.21 12.39 14.62
CA GLY A 69 5.18 11.36 14.78
C GLY A 69 4.24 11.21 13.61
N MET A 70 4.28 12.09 12.61
CA MET A 70 3.38 12.00 11.46
C MET A 70 3.70 10.77 10.62
N VAL A 71 2.67 9.97 10.33
CA VAL A 71 2.76 8.90 9.35
C VAL A 71 2.37 9.49 7.99
N PRO A 72 3.19 9.31 6.95
CA PRO A 72 2.96 9.99 5.69
C PRO A 72 1.68 9.52 4.99
N HIS A 73 1.13 10.40 4.18
CA HIS A 73 -0.03 10.08 3.34
C HIS A 73 0.35 9.14 2.19
N ILE A 74 1.56 9.30 1.66
CA ILE A 74 2.07 8.52 0.53
C ILE A 74 3.56 8.24 0.74
N ILE A 75 3.99 7.03 0.36
CA ILE A 75 5.41 6.67 0.33
C ILE A 75 5.77 6.33 -1.11
N TYR A 76 6.75 7.07 -1.63
CA TYR A 76 7.29 6.83 -2.96
C TYR A 76 8.42 5.80 -2.85
N HIS A 77 8.10 4.52 -3.01
CA HIS A 77 9.10 3.45 -2.90
C HIS A 77 10.03 3.40 -4.10
N GLN A 78 9.64 4.03 -5.21
CA GLN A 78 10.37 4.01 -6.46
C GLN A 78 10.06 5.25 -7.27
N VAL A 79 10.87 5.52 -8.30
CA VAL A 79 10.55 6.53 -9.30
C VAL A 79 9.58 5.92 -10.30
N ASP A 80 8.49 6.62 -10.56
CA ASP A 80 7.51 6.21 -11.57
C ASP A 80 6.94 7.46 -12.25
N ASP A 81 7.40 7.70 -13.46
CA ASP A 81 7.03 8.89 -14.22
C ASP A 81 5.58 8.84 -14.75
N SER A 82 4.93 7.69 -14.64
CA SER A 82 3.53 7.56 -15.05
C SER A 82 2.57 8.24 -14.09
N TYR A 83 3.03 8.61 -12.90
CA TYR A 83 2.19 9.24 -11.88
C TYR A 83 2.59 10.71 -11.67
N PHE A 84 1.62 11.60 -11.79
CA PHE A 84 1.79 13.02 -11.52
C PHE A 84 0.74 13.49 -10.50
N PRO A 85 1.10 14.30 -9.51
CA PRO A 85 2.45 14.82 -9.24
C PRO A 85 3.31 13.83 -8.46
N GLY A 86 4.58 13.68 -8.86
CA GLY A 86 5.55 12.85 -8.16
C GLY A 86 6.29 13.62 -7.06
N PRO A 87 7.28 12.98 -6.41
CA PRO A 87 7.99 13.59 -5.29
C PRO A 87 8.73 14.87 -5.66
N ASN A 88 9.19 15.01 -6.90
CA ASN A 88 9.89 16.21 -7.35
C ASN A 88 8.99 17.46 -7.29
N ILE A 89 7.73 17.32 -7.63
CA ILE A 89 6.76 18.42 -7.57
C ILE A 89 6.56 18.87 -6.12
N TRP A 90 6.52 17.92 -5.20
CA TRP A 90 6.35 18.19 -3.78
C TRP A 90 7.66 18.57 -3.09
N LYS A 91 8.80 18.51 -3.81
CA LYS A 91 10.15 18.79 -3.29
C LYS A 91 10.51 17.85 -2.13
N LEU A 92 10.21 16.57 -2.30
CA LEU A 92 10.40 15.54 -1.27
C LEU A 92 11.31 14.44 -1.81
N SER A 93 12.03 13.77 -0.92
CA SER A 93 12.78 12.59 -1.27
C SER A 93 11.85 11.37 -1.37
N LEU A 94 12.35 10.28 -1.99
CA LEU A 94 11.50 9.15 -2.36
C LEU A 94 10.70 8.53 -1.22
N ILE A 95 11.23 8.50 0.01
CA ILE A 95 10.56 7.82 1.11
C ILE A 95 10.22 8.75 2.27
N HIS A 96 10.23 10.06 2.08
CA HIS A 96 10.08 11.02 3.17
C HIS A 96 8.85 11.92 3.02
N ILE A 97 7.77 11.39 2.51
CA ILE A 97 6.60 12.23 2.34
C ILE A 97 5.57 12.07 3.45
#